data_002e59e3040c48bfa3652830fe31a8dc
#
_entry.id   002e59e3040c48bfa3652830fe31a8dc
#
_cell.length_a   1.000
_cell.length_b   1.000
_cell.length_c   1.000
_cell.angle_alpha   90.00
_cell.angle_beta   90.00
_cell.angle_gamma   90.00
#
_symmetry.space_group_name_H-M   'P 1'
#
loop_
_entity.id
_entity.type
_entity.pdbx_description
1 polymer ?
#
loop_
_entity_poly.entity_id
_entity_poly.type
_entity_poly.pdbx_seq_one_letter_code
_entity_poly.pdbx_strand_id
1 'polypeptide(L)'
;KVGENVTVTVNVPTDATGDVIIIVDGVDYTVAIENGKAVKTIADLKANDYTVTVKYSGDNNYNANQNTTEFTVSKISDYNMNITVPEFKEGVNSTINVVLPKDATGTVTVEIGGKNYTANVTDGVANVIIPGLGVGDYNITTTYSGDAKYDLMTKKGNITVIPNINVNLDVSDVEMFYHDGTRLIAKLTDFQGKPIVNATIYFSINGVTYAKTTDANGTASIGLNLDSNIYQATIYYNGSANYSKISKNITVAINSSIIADDLVKMYQNATRFY
;
A
#
# COMPACT_ATOMS: atom_id res chain seq x y z
N LYS A 1 17.81 5.34 -27.52
CA LYS A 1 17.10 5.77 -26.30
C LYS A 1 18.10 6.29 -25.27
N VAL A 2 17.64 7.06 -24.30
CA VAL A 2 18.48 7.49 -23.16
C VAL A 2 19.16 6.29 -22.49
N GLY A 3 20.48 6.39 -22.22
CA GLY A 3 21.31 5.32 -21.67
C GLY A 3 21.89 4.35 -22.70
N GLU A 4 21.52 4.48 -23.97
CA GLU A 4 22.16 3.73 -25.06
C GLU A 4 23.28 4.54 -25.66
N ASN A 5 24.37 3.87 -26.11
CA ASN A 5 25.47 4.50 -26.79
C ASN A 5 25.10 4.79 -28.25
N VAL A 6 25.52 5.95 -28.76
CA VAL A 6 25.40 6.31 -30.15
C VAL A 6 26.78 6.15 -30.80
N THR A 7 26.88 5.42 -31.92
CA THR A 7 28.11 5.26 -32.68
C THR A 7 28.00 6.04 -33.99
N VAL A 8 28.85 7.03 -34.14
CA VAL A 8 29.01 7.79 -35.38
C VAL A 8 30.14 7.15 -36.18
N THR A 9 29.84 6.73 -37.42
CA THR A 9 30.83 6.17 -38.34
C THR A 9 30.96 7.11 -39.53
N VAL A 10 32.14 7.60 -39.75
CA VAL A 10 32.49 8.43 -40.92
C VAL A 10 33.23 7.56 -41.92
N ASN A 11 32.77 7.50 -43.15
CA ASN A 11 33.45 6.81 -44.24
C ASN A 11 34.13 7.84 -45.15
N VAL A 12 35.39 7.61 -45.39
CA VAL A 12 36.22 8.39 -46.33
C VAL A 12 36.90 7.43 -47.33
N PRO A 13 37.57 7.88 -48.37
CA PRO A 13 38.38 7.01 -49.22
C PRO A 13 39.36 6.17 -48.39
N THR A 14 39.63 4.93 -48.82
CA THR A 14 40.43 3.97 -48.03
C THR A 14 41.89 4.37 -47.84
N ASP A 15 42.39 5.25 -48.72
CA ASP A 15 43.74 5.81 -48.71
C ASP A 15 43.80 7.26 -48.15
N ALA A 16 42.64 7.79 -47.69
CA ALA A 16 42.61 9.06 -47.00
C ALA A 16 43.31 8.94 -45.61
N THR A 17 44.05 9.98 -45.28
CA THR A 17 44.86 10.03 -44.04
C THR A 17 44.47 11.21 -43.15
N GLY A 18 45.00 11.24 -41.92
CA GLY A 18 44.74 12.29 -40.93
C GLY A 18 43.57 11.99 -40.05
N ASP A 19 42.86 13.05 -39.63
CA ASP A 19 41.77 12.98 -38.65
C ASP A 19 40.48 13.62 -39.22
N VAL A 20 39.36 13.20 -38.68
CA VAL A 20 38.10 13.91 -38.81
C VAL A 20 37.69 14.49 -37.45
N ILE A 21 37.03 15.64 -37.47
CA ILE A 21 36.39 16.23 -36.29
C ILE A 21 34.91 15.93 -36.38
N ILE A 22 34.38 15.18 -35.38
CA ILE A 22 32.97 14.88 -35.23
C ILE A 22 32.43 15.81 -34.13
N ILE A 23 31.46 16.65 -34.45
CA ILE A 23 30.85 17.61 -33.51
C ILE A 23 29.46 17.16 -33.20
N VAL A 24 29.17 16.92 -31.89
CA VAL A 24 27.85 16.56 -31.40
C VAL A 24 27.59 17.37 -30.13
N ASP A 25 26.43 18.02 -30.04
CA ASP A 25 26.03 18.85 -28.90
C ASP A 25 27.12 19.93 -28.54
N GLY A 26 27.79 20.48 -29.54
CA GLY A 26 28.86 21.47 -29.34
C GLY A 26 30.18 20.90 -28.83
N VAL A 27 30.29 19.56 -28.68
CA VAL A 27 31.52 18.88 -28.27
C VAL A 27 32.26 18.34 -29.48
N ASP A 28 33.53 18.68 -29.62
CA ASP A 28 34.41 18.26 -30.71
C ASP A 28 35.14 16.95 -30.33
N TYR A 29 35.04 15.96 -31.20
CA TYR A 29 35.77 14.67 -31.08
C TYR A 29 36.69 14.53 -32.30
N THR A 30 38.02 14.63 -32.07
CA THR A 30 39.01 14.33 -33.08
C THR A 30 39.23 12.84 -33.15
N VAL A 31 39.06 12.24 -34.33
CA VAL A 31 39.12 10.78 -34.54
C VAL A 31 40.00 10.49 -35.72
N ALA A 32 41.03 9.66 -35.53
CA ALA A 32 41.94 9.25 -36.60
C ALA A 32 41.20 8.39 -37.64
N ILE A 33 41.61 8.56 -38.90
CA ILE A 33 41.12 7.73 -40.00
C ILE A 33 41.94 6.42 -40.05
N GLU A 34 41.23 5.30 -39.93
CA GLU A 34 41.81 3.98 -40.05
C GLU A 34 41.09 3.17 -41.13
N ASN A 35 41.81 2.74 -42.16
CA ASN A 35 41.26 1.99 -43.29
C ASN A 35 40.00 2.61 -43.91
N GLY A 36 40.01 3.92 -44.12
CA GLY A 36 38.90 4.67 -44.71
C GLY A 36 37.72 4.90 -43.76
N LYS A 37 37.91 4.73 -42.45
CA LYS A 37 36.84 4.94 -41.42
C LYS A 37 37.36 5.72 -40.24
N ALA A 38 36.51 6.56 -39.69
CA ALA A 38 36.68 7.11 -38.36
C ALA A 38 35.41 6.78 -37.53
N VAL A 39 35.56 6.21 -36.36
CA VAL A 39 34.44 5.72 -35.52
C VAL A 39 34.51 6.34 -34.15
N LYS A 40 33.43 6.95 -33.71
CA LYS A 40 33.28 7.50 -32.36
C LYS A 40 32.01 6.98 -31.71
N THR A 41 32.15 6.38 -30.52
CA THR A 41 31.04 6.05 -29.66
C THR A 41 30.86 7.15 -28.62
N ILE A 42 29.62 7.64 -28.49
CA ILE A 42 29.21 8.72 -27.58
C ILE A 42 28.19 8.12 -26.62
N ALA A 43 28.44 8.25 -25.31
CA ALA A 43 27.58 7.79 -24.25
C ALA A 43 26.84 8.97 -23.58
N ASP A 44 25.88 8.62 -22.71
CA ASP A 44 25.19 9.51 -21.76
C ASP A 44 24.46 10.72 -22.40
N LEU A 45 24.05 10.58 -23.65
CA LEU A 45 23.23 11.60 -24.31
C LEU A 45 21.82 11.63 -23.68
N LYS A 46 21.34 12.84 -23.44
CA LYS A 46 19.98 13.11 -22.97
C LYS A 46 18.97 12.95 -24.10
N ALA A 47 17.69 12.82 -23.78
CA ALA A 47 16.65 12.86 -24.80
C ALA A 47 16.63 14.23 -25.50
N ASN A 48 16.93 14.24 -26.77
CA ASN A 48 16.95 15.42 -27.61
C ASN A 48 17.17 15.04 -29.07
N ASP A 49 16.93 15.98 -29.98
CA ASP A 49 17.39 15.92 -31.36
C ASP A 49 18.81 16.49 -31.44
N TYR A 50 19.70 15.76 -32.07
CA TYR A 50 21.12 16.09 -32.18
C TYR A 50 21.52 16.26 -33.63
N THR A 51 22.28 17.33 -33.91
CA THR A 51 22.95 17.52 -35.16
C THR A 51 24.40 17.04 -35.04
N VAL A 52 24.83 16.19 -35.97
CA VAL A 52 26.21 15.72 -36.08
C VAL A 52 26.84 16.45 -37.25
N THR A 53 27.86 17.26 -37.00
CA THR A 53 28.69 17.87 -38.06
C THR A 53 30.03 17.15 -38.09
N VAL A 54 30.42 16.66 -39.26
CA VAL A 54 31.71 16.03 -39.50
C VAL A 54 32.55 16.91 -40.39
N LYS A 55 33.78 17.19 -39.96
CA LYS A 55 34.75 17.98 -40.73
C LYS A 55 36.00 17.16 -41.01
N TYR A 56 36.39 17.06 -42.26
CA TYR A 56 37.66 16.50 -42.70
C TYR A 56 38.52 17.62 -43.25
N SER A 57 39.75 17.78 -42.78
CA SER A 57 40.66 18.86 -43.18
C SER A 57 41.28 18.65 -44.56
N GLY A 58 41.10 17.46 -45.12
CA GLY A 58 41.82 17.05 -46.34
C GLY A 58 43.22 16.52 -46.05
N ASP A 59 43.85 15.97 -47.08
CA ASP A 59 45.26 15.55 -47.12
C ASP A 59 45.93 15.87 -48.48
N ASN A 60 47.01 15.20 -48.77
CA ASN A 60 47.71 15.45 -50.06
C ASN A 60 46.90 15.02 -51.30
N ASN A 61 45.93 14.08 -51.10
CA ASN A 61 45.14 13.54 -52.21
C ASN A 61 43.69 14.05 -52.22
N TYR A 62 43.17 14.52 -51.08
CA TYR A 62 41.79 14.92 -50.95
C TYR A 62 41.64 16.29 -50.32
N ASN A 63 40.69 17.06 -50.85
CA ASN A 63 40.34 18.39 -50.33
C ASN A 63 39.54 18.26 -49.01
N ALA A 64 39.58 19.32 -48.19
CA ALA A 64 38.75 19.49 -47.06
C ALA A 64 37.26 19.38 -47.42
N ASN A 65 36.48 18.73 -46.59
CA ASN A 65 35.05 18.58 -46.76
C ASN A 65 34.33 18.55 -45.42
N GLN A 66 33.04 18.88 -45.41
CA GLN A 66 32.18 18.69 -44.23
C GLN A 66 30.83 18.15 -44.65
N ASN A 67 30.20 17.44 -43.72
CA ASN A 67 28.82 16.96 -43.87
C ASN A 67 28.08 17.07 -42.53
N THR A 68 26.76 17.13 -42.59
CA THR A 68 25.91 17.25 -41.43
C THR A 68 24.78 16.24 -41.54
N THR A 69 24.45 15.57 -40.41
CA THR A 69 23.32 14.65 -40.29
C THR A 69 22.69 14.85 -38.93
N GLU A 70 21.52 14.25 -38.73
CA GLU A 70 20.76 14.36 -37.49
C GLU A 70 20.38 12.99 -36.97
N PHE A 71 20.21 12.89 -35.65
CA PHE A 71 19.62 11.74 -35.00
C PHE A 71 18.85 12.15 -33.72
N THR A 72 17.90 11.35 -33.32
CA THR A 72 17.10 11.59 -32.11
C THR A 72 17.46 10.57 -31.02
N VAL A 73 17.72 11.05 -29.82
CA VAL A 73 17.72 10.23 -28.59
C VAL A 73 16.36 10.38 -27.93
N SER A 74 15.58 9.33 -27.94
CA SER A 74 14.24 9.31 -27.32
C SER A 74 14.29 8.89 -25.85
N LYS A 75 13.31 9.30 -25.07
CA LYS A 75 13.07 8.75 -23.74
C LYS A 75 12.67 7.27 -23.82
N ILE A 76 12.73 6.59 -22.69
CA ILE A 76 12.29 5.21 -22.54
C ILE A 76 10.79 5.19 -22.30
N SER A 77 10.03 4.58 -23.20
CA SER A 77 8.56 4.44 -23.09
C SER A 77 8.12 3.02 -22.73
N ASP A 78 9.00 2.03 -22.87
CA ASP A 78 8.76 0.60 -22.65
C ASP A 78 9.24 0.13 -21.27
N TYR A 79 8.80 0.79 -20.22
CA TYR A 79 9.10 0.44 -18.82
C TYR A 79 7.84 -0.05 -18.08
N ASN A 80 8.05 -0.68 -16.93
CA ASN A 80 6.95 -1.14 -16.09
C ASN A 80 6.53 -0.06 -15.08
N MET A 81 5.21 0.17 -14.98
CA MET A 81 4.58 0.89 -13.89
C MET A 81 3.61 -0.08 -13.20
N ASN A 82 3.96 -0.56 -12.00
CA ASN A 82 3.13 -1.48 -11.23
C ASN A 82 2.34 -0.70 -10.19
N ILE A 83 1.02 -0.91 -10.15
CA ILE A 83 0.10 -0.20 -9.26
C ILE A 83 -0.52 -1.23 -8.31
N THR A 84 -0.33 -1.02 -7.01
CA THR A 84 -0.97 -1.82 -5.95
C THR A 84 -2.04 -0.97 -5.30
N VAL A 85 -3.28 -1.44 -5.41
CA VAL A 85 -4.47 -0.77 -4.87
C VAL A 85 -4.94 -1.56 -3.65
N PRO A 86 -5.03 -0.95 -2.46
CA PRO A 86 -5.57 -1.59 -1.27
C PRO A 86 -7.10 -1.69 -1.32
N GLU A 87 -7.69 -2.36 -0.32
CA GLU A 87 -9.13 -2.27 -0.07
C GLU A 87 -9.48 -0.85 0.40
N PHE A 88 -10.51 -0.25 -0.21
CA PHE A 88 -11.02 1.07 0.18
C PHE A 88 -12.25 0.92 1.05
N LYS A 89 -12.23 1.57 2.23
CA LYS A 89 -13.36 1.66 3.17
C LYS A 89 -13.83 3.10 3.30
N GLU A 90 -15.13 3.27 3.45
CA GLU A 90 -15.78 4.57 3.61
C GLU A 90 -15.11 5.40 4.71
N GLY A 91 -14.76 6.67 4.38
CA GLY A 91 -14.17 7.61 5.30
C GLY A 91 -12.74 7.30 5.76
N VAL A 92 -12.10 6.23 5.26
CA VAL A 92 -10.75 5.83 5.64
C VAL A 92 -9.76 6.24 4.57
N ASN A 93 -8.66 6.88 4.98
CA ASN A 93 -7.55 7.18 4.08
C ASN A 93 -6.90 5.89 3.60
N SER A 94 -6.63 5.81 2.31
CA SER A 94 -5.98 4.66 1.68
C SER A 94 -4.76 5.11 0.88
N THR A 95 -3.74 4.25 0.75
CA THR A 95 -2.53 4.58 0.01
C THR A 95 -2.42 3.69 -1.22
N ILE A 96 -2.40 4.29 -2.41
CA ILE A 96 -2.07 3.60 -3.65
C ILE A 96 -0.56 3.63 -3.81
N ASN A 97 0.06 2.44 -3.89
CA ASN A 97 1.48 2.29 -4.11
C ASN A 97 1.76 2.09 -5.60
N VAL A 98 2.69 2.89 -6.14
CA VAL A 98 3.12 2.82 -7.54
C VAL A 98 4.61 2.56 -7.58
N VAL A 99 5.01 1.50 -8.27
CA VAL A 99 6.40 1.10 -8.46
C VAL A 99 6.80 1.30 -9.91
N LEU A 100 7.86 2.06 -10.11
CA LEU A 100 8.51 2.45 -11.37
C LEU A 100 9.94 1.90 -11.41
N PRO A 101 10.71 2.08 -12.49
CA PRO A 101 12.15 1.82 -12.46
C PRO A 101 12.83 2.56 -11.30
N LYS A 102 13.83 1.94 -10.68
CA LYS A 102 14.46 2.42 -9.44
C LYS A 102 15.04 3.84 -9.54
N ASP A 103 15.51 4.21 -10.71
CA ASP A 103 16.10 5.52 -11.00
C ASP A 103 15.08 6.53 -11.57
N ALA A 104 13.80 6.19 -11.66
CA ALA A 104 12.75 7.11 -12.04
C ALA A 104 12.54 8.18 -10.97
N THR A 105 12.33 9.41 -11.44
CA THR A 105 12.06 10.60 -10.64
C THR A 105 10.75 11.26 -11.09
N GLY A 106 10.43 12.45 -10.58
CA GLY A 106 9.18 13.13 -10.96
C GLY A 106 8.02 12.81 -10.02
N THR A 107 6.79 12.74 -10.54
CA THR A 107 5.57 12.61 -9.73
C THR A 107 4.61 11.57 -10.28
N VAL A 108 3.82 10.98 -9.39
CA VAL A 108 2.64 10.18 -9.74
C VAL A 108 1.40 10.90 -9.26
N THR A 109 0.45 11.07 -10.16
CA THR A 109 -0.87 11.64 -9.86
C THR A 109 -1.94 10.57 -10.05
N VAL A 110 -2.81 10.41 -9.05
CA VAL A 110 -4.02 9.59 -9.13
C VAL A 110 -5.23 10.51 -9.17
N GLU A 111 -5.97 10.45 -10.27
CA GLU A 111 -7.29 11.08 -10.41
C GLU A 111 -8.36 10.08 -9.98
N ILE A 112 -9.22 10.50 -9.03
CA ILE A 112 -10.34 9.72 -8.50
C ILE A 112 -11.45 10.65 -8.01
N GLY A 113 -12.71 10.36 -8.34
CA GLY A 113 -13.85 11.19 -7.94
C GLY A 113 -13.73 12.66 -8.41
N GLY A 114 -13.08 12.91 -9.56
CA GLY A 114 -12.84 14.26 -10.10
C GLY A 114 -11.79 15.09 -9.37
N LYS A 115 -10.99 14.45 -8.50
CA LYS A 115 -9.90 15.10 -7.74
C LYS A 115 -8.56 14.42 -8.04
N ASN A 116 -7.49 15.22 -8.00
CA ASN A 116 -6.13 14.77 -8.21
C ASN A 116 -5.36 14.70 -6.89
N TYR A 117 -4.67 13.59 -6.68
CA TYR A 117 -3.78 13.34 -5.55
C TYR A 117 -2.41 12.98 -6.08
N THR A 118 -1.38 13.69 -5.63
CA THR A 118 -0.04 13.58 -6.20
C THR A 118 0.98 13.23 -5.12
N ALA A 119 1.94 12.38 -5.47
CA ALA A 119 3.11 12.06 -4.65
C ALA A 119 4.39 12.12 -5.51
N ASN A 120 5.51 12.47 -4.88
CA ASN A 120 6.82 12.41 -5.51
C ASN A 120 7.28 10.95 -5.64
N VAL A 121 8.03 10.69 -6.70
CA VAL A 121 8.74 9.41 -6.90
C VAL A 121 10.08 9.49 -6.19
N THR A 122 10.33 8.55 -5.29
CA THR A 122 11.60 8.40 -4.57
C THR A 122 12.06 6.95 -4.68
N ASP A 123 13.29 6.72 -5.17
CA ASP A 123 13.83 5.38 -5.42
C ASP A 123 12.88 4.49 -6.25
N GLY A 124 12.21 5.10 -7.25
CA GLY A 124 11.25 4.42 -8.11
C GLY A 124 9.89 4.12 -7.47
N VAL A 125 9.60 4.63 -6.27
CA VAL A 125 8.33 4.38 -5.57
C VAL A 125 7.58 5.67 -5.29
N ALA A 126 6.27 5.67 -5.55
CA ALA A 126 5.36 6.73 -5.14
C ALA A 126 4.21 6.14 -4.31
N ASN A 127 3.93 6.74 -3.14
CA ASN A 127 2.83 6.42 -2.25
C ASN A 127 1.80 7.55 -2.29
N VAL A 128 0.73 7.35 -3.05
CA VAL A 128 -0.31 8.37 -3.22
C VAL A 128 -1.40 8.16 -2.17
N ILE A 129 -1.54 9.12 -1.25
CA ILE A 129 -2.57 9.08 -0.20
C ILE A 129 -3.88 9.61 -0.77
N ILE A 130 -4.91 8.77 -0.72
CA ILE A 130 -6.28 9.11 -1.08
C ILE A 130 -7.06 9.30 0.22
N PRO A 131 -7.61 10.50 0.49
CA PRO A 131 -8.49 10.72 1.63
C PRO A 131 -9.72 9.82 1.59
N GLY A 132 -10.40 9.67 2.73
CA GLY A 132 -11.61 8.86 2.83
C GLY A 132 -12.66 9.26 1.81
N LEU A 133 -13.11 8.28 1.02
CA LEU A 133 -14.16 8.41 0.01
C LEU A 133 -15.49 7.89 0.57
N GLY A 134 -16.60 8.27 -0.03
CA GLY A 134 -17.92 7.66 0.21
C GLY A 134 -18.03 6.29 -0.45
N VAL A 135 -19.04 5.49 -0.03
CA VAL A 135 -19.36 4.19 -0.64
C VAL A 135 -19.68 4.35 -2.11
N GLY A 136 -19.15 3.47 -2.94
CA GLY A 136 -19.44 3.42 -4.38
C GLY A 136 -18.28 2.94 -5.24
N ASP A 137 -18.53 2.88 -6.53
CA ASP A 137 -17.53 2.52 -7.54
C ASP A 137 -16.91 3.79 -8.13
N TYR A 138 -15.60 3.80 -8.26
CA TYR A 138 -14.83 4.92 -8.78
C TYR A 138 -13.90 4.45 -9.89
N ASN A 139 -13.88 5.18 -10.99
CA ASN A 139 -12.80 5.07 -11.97
C ASN A 139 -11.58 5.80 -11.44
N ILE A 140 -10.40 5.22 -11.63
CA ILE A 140 -9.12 5.82 -11.31
C ILE A 140 -8.26 5.96 -12.56
N THR A 141 -7.54 7.07 -12.65
CA THR A 141 -6.50 7.30 -13.65
C THR A 141 -5.20 7.60 -12.93
N THR A 142 -4.20 6.73 -13.10
CA THR A 142 -2.87 6.91 -12.50
C THR A 142 -1.90 7.36 -13.58
N THR A 143 -1.30 8.54 -13.42
CA THR A 143 -0.38 9.13 -14.37
C THR A 143 0.97 9.39 -13.71
N TYR A 144 2.02 8.81 -14.28
CA TYR A 144 3.39 9.20 -14.01
C TYR A 144 3.78 10.35 -14.93
N SER A 145 4.37 11.42 -14.40
CA SER A 145 4.75 12.62 -15.14
C SER A 145 5.83 12.39 -16.19
N GLY A 146 6.54 11.27 -16.10
CA GLY A 146 7.82 11.12 -16.77
C GLY A 146 8.91 11.96 -16.10
N ASP A 147 10.15 11.80 -16.59
CA ASP A 147 11.32 12.57 -16.18
C ASP A 147 12.28 12.79 -17.37
N ALA A 148 13.55 13.07 -17.12
CA ALA A 148 14.55 13.25 -18.17
C ALA A 148 14.83 11.96 -18.97
N LYS A 149 14.60 10.78 -18.37
CA LYS A 149 14.93 9.46 -18.94
C LYS A 149 13.69 8.70 -19.41
N TYR A 150 12.59 8.81 -18.68
CA TYR A 150 11.36 8.05 -18.90
C TYR A 150 10.23 8.93 -19.42
N ASP A 151 9.44 8.40 -20.36
CA ASP A 151 8.25 9.08 -20.86
C ASP A 151 7.12 9.09 -19.84
N LEU A 152 6.14 9.98 -20.02
CA LEU A 152 4.87 9.95 -19.31
C LEU A 152 4.16 8.61 -19.57
N MET A 153 3.58 8.04 -18.50
CA MET A 153 2.75 6.83 -18.62
C MET A 153 1.46 7.00 -17.83
N THR A 154 0.35 6.57 -18.44
CA THR A 154 -0.97 6.58 -17.80
C THR A 154 -1.58 5.19 -17.81
N LYS A 155 -2.13 4.77 -16.66
CA LYS A 155 -2.94 3.56 -16.50
C LYS A 155 -4.30 3.89 -15.90
N LYS A 156 -5.34 3.22 -16.40
CA LYS A 156 -6.72 3.35 -15.90
C LYS A 156 -7.14 2.07 -15.19
N GLY A 157 -8.01 2.21 -14.20
CA GLY A 157 -8.59 1.13 -13.43
C GLY A 157 -9.87 1.58 -12.73
N ASN A 158 -10.39 0.74 -11.89
CA ASN A 158 -11.55 1.04 -11.05
C ASN A 158 -11.32 0.49 -9.65
N ILE A 159 -11.98 1.10 -8.68
CA ILE A 159 -12.03 0.64 -7.29
C ILE A 159 -13.47 0.67 -6.79
N THR A 160 -13.77 -0.17 -5.82
CA THR A 160 -15.01 -0.13 -5.04
C THR A 160 -14.68 0.29 -3.62
N VAL A 161 -15.36 1.33 -3.12
CA VAL A 161 -15.32 1.74 -1.72
C VAL A 161 -16.46 1.05 -0.99
N ILE A 162 -16.13 0.18 -0.04
CA ILE A 162 -17.11 -0.56 0.76
C ILE A 162 -17.48 0.21 2.03
N PRO A 163 -18.68 0.00 2.61
CA PRO A 163 -19.06 0.61 3.87
C PRO A 163 -18.07 0.31 5.01
N ASN A 164 -17.87 1.28 5.89
CA ASN A 164 -17.06 1.15 7.10
C ASN A 164 -17.89 1.56 8.32
N ILE A 165 -18.90 0.76 8.64
CA ILE A 165 -19.83 1.04 9.73
C ILE A 165 -19.18 0.64 11.05
N ASN A 166 -18.96 1.61 11.93
CA ASN A 166 -18.53 1.38 13.29
C ASN A 166 -19.59 0.62 14.07
N VAL A 167 -19.16 -0.26 14.96
CA VAL A 167 -20.03 -1.07 15.80
C VAL A 167 -19.81 -0.77 17.27
N ASN A 168 -20.84 -0.99 18.06
CA ASN A 168 -20.79 -0.97 19.54
C ASN A 168 -20.92 -2.39 20.05
N LEU A 169 -20.03 -2.78 20.96
CA LEU A 169 -20.08 -4.02 21.69
C LEU A 169 -20.41 -3.69 23.16
N ASP A 170 -21.66 -3.91 23.53
CA ASP A 170 -22.13 -3.72 24.90
C ASP A 170 -21.98 -5.03 25.66
N VAL A 171 -21.10 -5.03 26.63
CA VAL A 171 -20.82 -6.12 27.55
C VAL A 171 -20.28 -5.52 28.84
N SER A 172 -20.69 -6.05 29.98
CA SER A 172 -20.28 -5.56 31.29
C SER A 172 -19.57 -6.67 32.08
N ASP A 173 -18.88 -6.28 33.15
CA ASP A 173 -18.35 -7.18 34.13
C ASP A 173 -19.49 -8.07 34.69
N VAL A 174 -19.15 -9.29 35.00
CA VAL A 174 -20.09 -10.27 35.57
C VAL A 174 -19.65 -10.62 36.99
N GLU A 175 -20.60 -10.51 37.94
CA GLU A 175 -20.45 -11.06 39.25
C GLU A 175 -21.54 -12.11 39.45
N MET A 176 -21.16 -13.31 39.87
CA MET A 176 -22.06 -14.44 40.03
C MET A 176 -21.60 -15.37 41.18
N PHE A 177 -22.50 -16.21 41.64
CA PHE A 177 -22.15 -17.36 42.48
C PHE A 177 -21.92 -18.61 41.63
N TYR A 178 -21.11 -19.50 42.15
CA TYR A 178 -20.83 -20.78 41.50
C TYR A 178 -22.12 -21.51 41.14
N HIS A 179 -22.31 -21.80 39.87
CA HIS A 179 -23.49 -22.52 39.32
C HIS A 179 -24.86 -21.84 39.53
N ASP A 180 -24.93 -20.52 39.68
CA ASP A 180 -26.22 -19.81 39.85
C ASP A 180 -26.99 -19.62 38.53
N GLY A 181 -26.41 -20.03 37.38
CA GLY A 181 -27.04 -19.95 36.07
C GLY A 181 -26.83 -18.61 35.35
N THR A 182 -26.11 -17.65 35.94
CA THR A 182 -25.76 -16.37 35.33
C THR A 182 -25.01 -16.59 34.00
N ARG A 183 -25.33 -15.76 33.02
CA ARG A 183 -24.74 -15.83 31.70
C ARG A 183 -23.93 -14.58 31.42
N LEU A 184 -22.82 -14.77 30.72
CA LEU A 184 -22.10 -13.65 30.09
C LEU A 184 -22.81 -13.33 28.78
N ILE A 185 -23.33 -12.10 28.68
CA ILE A 185 -24.12 -11.59 27.57
C ILE A 185 -23.38 -10.44 26.88
N ALA A 186 -23.35 -10.46 25.56
CA ALA A 186 -22.84 -9.37 24.76
C ALA A 186 -23.86 -8.96 23.70
N LYS A 187 -24.03 -7.66 23.48
CA LYS A 187 -24.91 -7.11 22.46
C LYS A 187 -24.08 -6.34 21.46
N LEU A 188 -24.26 -6.64 20.17
CA LEU A 188 -23.60 -5.99 19.05
C LEU A 188 -24.60 -5.15 18.28
N THR A 189 -24.30 -3.85 18.12
CA THR A 189 -25.11 -2.91 17.34
C THR A 189 -24.23 -2.09 16.43
N ASP A 190 -24.79 -1.49 15.38
CA ASP A 190 -24.12 -0.42 14.66
C ASP A 190 -24.06 0.88 15.50
N PHE A 191 -23.42 1.91 14.97
CA PHE A 191 -23.27 3.20 15.64
C PHE A 191 -24.60 3.93 15.88
N GLN A 192 -25.67 3.55 15.17
CA GLN A 192 -27.03 4.09 15.36
C GLN A 192 -27.85 3.28 16.37
N GLY A 193 -27.28 2.22 16.94
CA GLY A 193 -27.94 1.33 17.91
C GLY A 193 -28.79 0.22 17.27
N LYS A 194 -28.77 0.07 15.92
CA LYS A 194 -29.46 -1.00 15.23
C LYS A 194 -28.77 -2.33 15.48
N PRO A 195 -29.50 -3.40 15.87
CA PRO A 195 -28.92 -4.72 16.10
C PRO A 195 -28.20 -5.28 14.87
N ILE A 196 -27.02 -5.86 15.07
CA ILE A 196 -26.32 -6.64 14.05
C ILE A 196 -26.64 -8.11 14.29
N VAL A 197 -27.45 -8.66 13.41
CA VAL A 197 -28.01 -10.01 13.48
C VAL A 197 -27.15 -11.00 12.72
N ASN A 198 -27.10 -12.26 13.17
CA ASN A 198 -26.31 -13.34 12.58
C ASN A 198 -24.79 -13.05 12.51
N ALA A 199 -24.28 -12.17 13.37
CA ALA A 199 -22.86 -11.92 13.55
C ALA A 199 -22.24 -12.89 14.55
N THR A 200 -21.00 -13.31 14.34
CA THR A 200 -20.31 -14.19 15.29
C THR A 200 -19.53 -13.36 16.30
N ILE A 201 -19.92 -13.43 17.58
CA ILE A 201 -19.17 -12.90 18.72
C ILE A 201 -18.34 -14.03 19.32
N TYR A 202 -17.12 -13.71 19.68
CA TYR A 202 -16.17 -14.60 20.34
C TYR A 202 -16.02 -14.18 21.81
N PHE A 203 -16.13 -15.16 22.70
CA PHE A 203 -15.95 -15.02 24.14
C PHE A 203 -14.72 -15.83 24.54
N SER A 204 -13.62 -15.18 24.84
CA SER A 204 -12.38 -15.82 25.27
C SER A 204 -12.21 -15.64 26.77
N ILE A 205 -12.27 -16.73 27.53
CA ILE A 205 -12.14 -16.76 28.98
C ILE A 205 -11.44 -18.05 29.40
N ASN A 206 -10.54 -17.96 30.39
CA ASN A 206 -9.81 -19.11 30.95
C ASN A 206 -9.13 -19.97 29.86
N GLY A 207 -8.51 -19.35 28.84
CA GLY A 207 -7.81 -20.04 27.75
C GLY A 207 -8.71 -20.70 26.69
N VAL A 208 -10.05 -20.63 26.85
CA VAL A 208 -11.02 -21.20 25.90
C VAL A 208 -11.77 -20.08 25.18
N THR A 209 -11.99 -20.24 23.87
CA THR A 209 -12.77 -19.29 23.07
C THR A 209 -14.06 -19.95 22.57
N TYR A 210 -15.18 -19.32 22.85
CA TYR A 210 -16.52 -19.74 22.45
C TYR A 210 -17.04 -18.81 21.36
N ALA A 211 -17.44 -19.33 20.20
CA ALA A 211 -18.10 -18.59 19.14
C ALA A 211 -19.63 -18.72 19.27
N LYS A 212 -20.33 -17.59 19.28
CA LYS A 212 -21.79 -17.52 19.34
C LYS A 212 -22.35 -16.53 18.35
N THR A 213 -23.44 -16.88 17.70
CA THR A 213 -24.14 -16.03 16.73
C THR A 213 -25.15 -15.13 17.44
N THR A 214 -25.19 -13.85 17.03
CA THR A 214 -26.15 -12.89 17.54
C THR A 214 -27.57 -13.18 17.05
N ASP A 215 -28.54 -13.04 17.92
CA ASP A 215 -29.98 -13.17 17.65
C ASP A 215 -30.57 -11.92 16.97
N ALA A 216 -31.92 -11.90 16.86
CA ALA A 216 -32.64 -10.76 16.26
C ALA A 216 -32.47 -9.43 17.02
N ASN A 217 -32.03 -9.45 18.28
CA ASN A 217 -31.74 -8.28 19.10
C ASN A 217 -30.26 -7.90 19.07
N GLY A 218 -29.43 -8.60 18.25
CA GLY A 218 -27.98 -8.44 18.21
C GLY A 218 -27.27 -9.05 19.42
N THR A 219 -27.90 -9.97 20.15
CA THR A 219 -27.41 -10.51 21.42
C THR A 219 -26.84 -11.91 21.24
N ALA A 220 -25.69 -12.16 21.85
CA ALA A 220 -25.09 -13.48 21.98
C ALA A 220 -24.70 -13.73 23.44
N SER A 221 -24.72 -14.98 23.92
CA SER A 221 -24.36 -15.29 25.29
C SER A 221 -23.75 -16.67 25.44
N ILE A 222 -22.95 -16.82 26.51
CA ILE A 222 -22.45 -18.11 27.00
C ILE A 222 -22.85 -18.33 28.45
N GLY A 223 -23.06 -19.60 28.81
CA GLY A 223 -23.14 -19.99 30.21
C GLY A 223 -21.73 -20.05 30.80
N LEU A 224 -21.61 -19.69 32.05
CA LEU A 224 -20.34 -19.71 32.79
C LEU A 224 -20.35 -20.93 33.71
N ASN A 225 -19.50 -21.90 33.42
CA ASN A 225 -19.33 -23.11 34.23
C ASN A 225 -17.84 -23.25 34.59
N LEU A 226 -17.35 -22.30 35.37
CA LEU A 226 -15.97 -22.19 35.83
C LEU A 226 -15.95 -22.21 37.35
N ASP A 227 -14.84 -22.63 37.94
CA ASP A 227 -14.65 -22.63 39.39
C ASP A 227 -14.66 -21.19 39.94
N SER A 228 -14.86 -21.07 41.26
CA SER A 228 -14.82 -19.79 41.98
C SER A 228 -13.46 -19.15 41.86
N ASN A 229 -13.41 -18.03 41.17
CA ASN A 229 -12.20 -17.24 40.91
C ASN A 229 -12.57 -15.93 40.22
N ILE A 230 -11.58 -15.05 40.04
CA ILE A 230 -11.68 -13.86 39.19
C ILE A 230 -10.97 -14.12 37.86
N TYR A 231 -11.72 -14.04 36.76
CA TYR A 231 -11.24 -14.27 35.41
C TYR A 231 -11.24 -12.98 34.62
N GLN A 232 -10.24 -12.81 33.74
CA GLN A 232 -10.29 -11.82 32.68
C GLN A 232 -10.86 -12.49 31.43
N ALA A 233 -11.84 -11.83 30.83
CA ALA A 233 -12.45 -12.31 29.58
C ALA A 233 -12.30 -11.23 28.50
N THR A 234 -11.99 -11.67 27.28
CA THR A 234 -11.97 -10.82 26.09
C THR A 234 -13.15 -11.21 25.20
N ILE A 235 -14.04 -10.27 24.95
CA ILE A 235 -15.18 -10.44 24.05
C ILE A 235 -14.90 -9.64 22.79
N TYR A 236 -15.03 -10.27 21.62
CA TYR A 236 -14.69 -9.59 20.37
C TYR A 236 -15.55 -10.05 19.19
N TYR A 237 -15.64 -9.14 18.24
CA TYR A 237 -16.20 -9.34 16.92
C TYR A 237 -15.13 -9.03 15.87
N ASN A 238 -14.88 -9.94 14.94
CA ASN A 238 -13.80 -9.79 13.94
C ASN A 238 -14.14 -8.85 12.80
N GLY A 239 -15.37 -8.31 12.78
CA GLY A 239 -15.86 -7.50 11.66
C GLY A 239 -16.45 -8.34 10.53
N SER A 240 -16.92 -7.68 9.51
CA SER A 240 -17.41 -8.26 8.26
C SER A 240 -17.09 -7.32 7.09
N ALA A 241 -17.60 -7.62 5.89
CA ALA A 241 -17.48 -6.73 4.74
C ALA A 241 -18.01 -5.31 5.02
N ASN A 242 -19.05 -5.19 5.85
CA ASN A 242 -19.74 -3.92 6.10
C ASN A 242 -19.46 -3.32 7.48
N TYR A 243 -18.94 -4.08 8.43
CA TYR A 243 -18.82 -3.67 9.82
C TYR A 243 -17.37 -3.78 10.30
N SER A 244 -16.92 -2.79 11.07
CA SER A 244 -15.58 -2.80 11.67
C SER A 244 -15.47 -3.84 12.80
N LYS A 245 -14.25 -4.31 13.06
CA LYS A 245 -13.95 -5.17 14.22
C LYS A 245 -13.98 -4.36 15.51
N ILE A 246 -14.33 -5.03 16.62
CA ILE A 246 -14.30 -4.45 17.97
C ILE A 246 -13.94 -5.52 19.00
N SER A 247 -13.28 -5.14 20.10
CA SER A 247 -13.05 -6.01 21.25
C SER A 247 -13.18 -5.24 22.55
N LYS A 248 -13.55 -5.95 23.63
CA LYS A 248 -13.67 -5.41 24.98
C LYS A 248 -13.19 -6.44 25.99
N ASN A 249 -12.44 -5.99 26.98
CA ASN A 249 -12.03 -6.81 28.12
C ASN A 249 -12.97 -6.52 29.30
N ILE A 250 -13.34 -7.57 30.00
CA ILE A 250 -14.19 -7.51 31.20
C ILE A 250 -13.65 -8.44 32.27
N THR A 251 -14.12 -8.22 33.49
CA THR A 251 -13.88 -9.10 34.63
C THR A 251 -15.08 -9.99 34.87
N VAL A 252 -14.85 -11.29 35.14
CA VAL A 252 -15.85 -12.25 35.56
C VAL A 252 -15.45 -12.74 36.94
N ALA A 253 -16.19 -12.32 37.96
CA ALA A 253 -16.01 -12.75 39.35
C ALA A 253 -17.00 -13.85 39.69
N ILE A 254 -16.52 -15.06 39.99
CA ILE A 254 -17.32 -16.18 40.41
C ILE A 254 -17.03 -16.43 41.88
N ASN A 255 -18.02 -16.11 42.73
CA ASN A 255 -17.94 -16.25 44.16
C ASN A 255 -18.32 -17.68 44.59
N SER A 256 -17.76 -18.11 45.70
CA SER A 256 -18.22 -19.39 46.34
C SER A 256 -19.70 -19.30 46.72
N SER A 257 -20.44 -20.37 46.50
CA SER A 257 -21.83 -20.48 46.93
C SER A 257 -21.97 -20.76 48.45
N ILE A 258 -20.83 -20.92 49.13
CA ILE A 258 -20.85 -21.16 50.59
C ILE A 258 -20.74 -19.81 51.27
N ILE A 259 -21.84 -19.38 51.88
CA ILE A 259 -21.87 -18.26 52.84
C ILE A 259 -21.91 -18.89 54.22
N ALA A 260 -20.87 -18.74 55.01
CA ALA A 260 -20.87 -19.14 56.41
C ALA A 260 -20.90 -17.87 57.29
N ASP A 261 -21.97 -17.67 57.99
CA ASP A 261 -22.00 -16.65 59.05
C ASP A 261 -21.10 -17.09 60.21
N ASP A 262 -20.52 -16.15 60.91
CA ASP A 262 -19.71 -16.40 62.09
C ASP A 262 -20.58 -17.09 63.14
N LEU A 263 -20.22 -18.34 63.45
CA LEU A 263 -20.90 -19.08 64.53
C LEU A 263 -20.23 -18.76 65.86
N VAL A 264 -20.90 -17.94 66.68
CA VAL A 264 -20.49 -17.73 68.07
C VAL A 264 -21.17 -18.80 68.95
N LYS A 265 -20.39 -19.76 69.40
CA LYS A 265 -20.85 -20.77 70.31
C LYS A 265 -20.40 -20.47 71.72
N MET A 266 -21.34 -20.24 72.63
CA MET A 266 -21.04 -20.13 74.04
C MET A 266 -20.79 -21.54 74.66
N TYR A 267 -19.93 -21.62 75.65
CA TYR A 267 -19.61 -22.87 76.34
C TYR A 267 -20.87 -23.55 76.88
N GLN A 268 -20.99 -24.83 76.56
CA GLN A 268 -22.19 -25.68 76.83
C GLN A 268 -23.49 -25.35 76.06
N ASN A 269 -23.39 -24.55 74.98
CA ASN A 269 -24.51 -24.34 74.08
C ASN A 269 -24.65 -25.51 73.09
N ALA A 270 -25.87 -26.01 72.88
CA ALA A 270 -26.19 -27.11 71.98
C ALA A 270 -26.30 -26.66 70.48
N THR A 271 -25.89 -25.45 70.15
CA THR A 271 -25.93 -24.92 68.76
C THR A 271 -25.14 -25.81 67.80
N ARG A 272 -25.77 -26.23 66.71
CA ARG A 272 -25.22 -27.08 65.68
C ARG A 272 -25.10 -26.23 64.38
N PHE A 273 -24.07 -26.50 63.62
CA PHE A 273 -23.91 -25.99 62.26
C PHE A 273 -24.80 -26.89 61.37
N TYR A 274 -25.61 -26.30 60.53
CA TYR A 274 -26.45 -26.98 59.53
C TYR A 274 -26.01 -26.61 58.14
#